data_38868ccf06f23109ef17d2f10f9ed5d1
#
_entry.id   38868ccf06f23109ef17d2f10f9ed5d1
#
_cell.length_a   1.000
_cell.length_b   1.000
_cell.length_c   1.000
_cell.angle_alpha   90.00
_cell.angle_beta   90.00
_cell.angle_gamma   90.00
#
_symmetry.space_group_name_H-M   'P 1'
#
loop_
_entity.id
_entity.type
_entity.pdbx_description
1 polymer ?
#
loop_
_entity_poly.entity_id
_entity_poly.type
_entity_poly.pdbx_seq_one_letter_code
_entity_poly.pdbx_strand_id
1 'polypeptide(L)'
;TNYNPGWGQSGAVNTTYLTAGDAANNVLVYTNFNYQGTETSVTDASSMDFLHIDVWVTAGTDRLLKVTPVNTGGTGTNDILVNVPLTPGSWNSVNIPKSDFAGMTWDNIIQLKFDGQFNGDGSAQAAGFDVYLDNIYFGKNANTSLVPLTVPPAPMMAATDVISIYSDSY
;
A
#
# COMPACT_ATOMS: atom_id res chain seq x y z
N THR A 1 13.04 -9.84 -8.52
CA THR A 1 11.71 -9.27 -8.82
C THR A 1 11.50 -9.21 -10.31
N ASN A 2 10.38 -9.70 -10.80
CA ASN A 2 9.96 -9.62 -12.19
C ASN A 2 8.74 -8.69 -12.27
N TYR A 3 8.90 -7.54 -12.92
CA TYR A 3 7.86 -6.52 -13.02
C TYR A 3 6.95 -6.70 -14.24
N ASN A 4 7.26 -7.65 -15.13
CA ASN A 4 6.48 -7.92 -16.33
C ASN A 4 6.30 -9.43 -16.55
N PRO A 5 5.72 -10.16 -15.60
CA PRO A 5 5.43 -11.58 -15.80
C PRO A 5 4.36 -11.77 -16.88
N GLY A 6 4.48 -12.84 -17.67
CA GLY A 6 3.53 -13.18 -18.71
C GLY A 6 2.35 -13.97 -18.16
N TRP A 7 1.31 -13.28 -17.71
CA TRP A 7 0.11 -13.89 -17.12
C TRP A 7 -1.06 -14.04 -18.10
N GLY A 8 -0.81 -13.88 -19.40
CA GLY A 8 -1.86 -13.90 -20.41
C GLY A 8 -2.69 -12.60 -20.44
N GLN A 9 -2.16 -11.52 -19.89
CA GLN A 9 -2.74 -10.19 -20.04
C GLN A 9 -2.89 -9.82 -21.53
N SER A 10 -3.95 -9.11 -21.87
CA SER A 10 -4.25 -8.80 -23.26
C SER A 10 -3.34 -7.71 -23.80
N GLY A 11 -2.67 -8.03 -24.87
CA GLY A 11 -2.19 -7.15 -25.92
C GLY A 11 -1.11 -6.15 -25.53
N ALA A 12 -1.43 -4.93 -25.27
CA ALA A 12 -0.52 -3.79 -25.30
C ALA A 12 -0.04 -3.31 -23.92
N VAL A 13 0.00 -4.18 -22.92
CA VAL A 13 0.54 -3.83 -21.61
C VAL A 13 2.06 -3.86 -21.66
N ASN A 14 2.68 -2.72 -21.42
CA ASN A 14 4.12 -2.56 -21.32
C ASN A 14 4.50 -2.14 -19.91
N THR A 15 5.68 -2.56 -19.50
CA THR A 15 6.29 -2.15 -18.23
C THR A 15 7.53 -1.32 -18.55
N THR A 16 7.61 -0.14 -18.01
CA THR A 16 8.72 0.79 -18.26
C THR A 16 9.15 1.45 -16.95
N TYR A 17 10.45 1.66 -16.80
CA TYR A 17 11.01 2.47 -15.72
C TYR A 17 11.29 3.87 -16.25
N LEU A 18 10.70 4.87 -15.61
CA LEU A 18 10.97 6.27 -15.90
C LEU A 18 11.74 6.92 -14.75
N THR A 19 12.61 7.85 -15.11
CA THR A 19 13.22 8.72 -14.13
C THR A 19 12.35 9.97 -13.98
N ALA A 20 11.69 10.12 -12.86
CA ALA A 20 10.77 11.22 -12.59
C ALA A 20 11.53 12.51 -12.23
N GLY A 21 12.20 13.14 -13.22
CA GLY A 21 12.89 14.41 -13.04
C GLY A 21 14.20 14.35 -12.26
N ASP A 22 14.51 13.24 -11.61
CA ASP A 22 15.77 12.96 -10.91
C ASP A 22 16.33 11.63 -11.41
N ALA A 23 17.58 11.61 -11.83
CA ALA A 23 18.26 10.42 -12.34
C ALA A 23 18.35 9.27 -11.31
N ALA A 24 18.16 9.56 -10.05
CA ALA A 24 18.16 8.58 -8.96
C ALA A 24 16.76 8.04 -8.60
N ASN A 25 15.69 8.64 -9.12
CA ASN A 25 14.32 8.28 -8.79
C ASN A 25 13.59 7.66 -9.98
N ASN A 26 13.45 6.34 -9.98
CA ASN A 26 12.75 5.60 -11.00
C ASN A 26 11.36 5.20 -10.52
N VAL A 27 10.36 5.36 -11.37
CA VAL A 27 9.00 4.89 -11.14
C VAL A 27 8.67 3.72 -12.06
N LEU A 28 7.85 2.78 -11.61
CA LEU A 28 7.34 1.69 -12.41
C LEU A 28 6.14 2.19 -13.22
N VAL A 29 6.13 1.96 -14.52
CA VAL A 29 5.05 2.40 -15.41
C VAL A 29 4.42 1.21 -16.14
N TYR A 30 3.11 1.08 -16.02
CA TYR A 30 2.31 0.20 -16.85
C TYR A 30 1.49 1.05 -17.84
N THR A 31 1.73 0.87 -19.13
CA THR A 31 1.07 1.65 -20.19
C THR A 31 -0.08 0.88 -20.81
N ASN A 32 -1.18 1.55 -21.16
CA ASN A 32 -2.39 0.96 -21.70
C ASN A 32 -2.85 -0.27 -20.92
N PHE A 33 -2.85 -0.13 -19.62
CA PHE A 33 -2.88 -1.19 -18.64
C PHE A 33 -4.30 -1.75 -18.45
N ASN A 34 -4.47 -3.06 -18.57
CA ASN A 34 -5.66 -3.77 -18.15
C ASN A 34 -5.45 -4.48 -16.80
N TYR A 35 -4.50 -5.39 -16.73
CA TYR A 35 -3.98 -5.93 -15.46
C TYR A 35 -2.51 -6.29 -15.64
N GLN A 36 -1.77 -6.24 -14.58
CA GLN A 36 -0.36 -6.61 -14.53
C GLN A 36 0.03 -6.91 -13.08
N GLY A 37 1.18 -7.48 -12.93
CA GLY A 37 1.70 -7.77 -11.61
C GLY A 37 3.20 -7.72 -11.51
N THR A 38 3.65 -7.91 -10.29
CA THR A 38 5.05 -8.02 -9.93
C THR A 38 5.24 -9.33 -9.21
N GLU A 39 6.12 -10.19 -9.71
CA GLU A 39 6.55 -11.39 -9.02
C GLU A 39 7.75 -11.08 -8.12
N THR A 40 7.69 -11.54 -6.90
CA THR A 40 8.77 -11.37 -5.91
C THR A 40 9.29 -12.72 -5.44
N SER A 41 10.38 -12.72 -4.70
CA SER A 41 10.71 -13.87 -3.85
C SER A 41 9.62 -14.05 -2.81
N VAL A 42 9.42 -15.27 -2.35
CA VAL A 42 8.49 -15.57 -1.25
C VAL A 42 8.77 -14.64 -0.07
N THR A 43 7.74 -13.97 0.38
CA THR A 43 7.81 -12.96 1.44
C THR A 43 6.77 -13.26 2.51
N ASP A 44 7.22 -13.39 3.75
CA ASP A 44 6.34 -13.44 4.91
C ASP A 44 6.06 -12.02 5.40
N ALA A 45 4.85 -11.54 5.13
CA ALA A 45 4.32 -10.27 5.59
C ALA A 45 3.25 -10.45 6.68
N SER A 46 3.18 -11.62 7.33
CA SER A 46 2.15 -11.93 8.34
C SER A 46 2.13 -10.97 9.52
N SER A 47 3.30 -10.40 9.87
CA SER A 47 3.44 -9.42 10.94
C SER A 47 3.18 -7.97 10.52
N MET A 48 2.84 -7.70 9.26
CA MET A 48 2.56 -6.37 8.73
C MET A 48 1.07 -6.04 8.86
N ASP A 49 0.75 -4.75 8.88
CA ASP A 49 -0.60 -4.24 9.13
C ASP A 49 -1.25 -3.66 7.88
N PHE A 50 -0.46 -3.25 6.88
CA PHE A 50 -0.96 -2.66 5.64
C PHE A 50 -0.01 -2.92 4.46
N LEU A 51 -0.57 -2.83 3.25
CA LEU A 51 0.16 -2.66 1.99
C LEU A 51 0.13 -1.19 1.61
N HIS A 52 1.30 -0.59 1.41
CA HIS A 52 1.45 0.76 0.92
C HIS A 52 1.74 0.77 -0.56
N ILE A 53 1.12 1.72 -1.28
CA ILE A 53 1.43 2.02 -2.68
C ILE A 53 1.30 3.53 -2.91
N ASP A 54 2.21 4.10 -3.67
CA ASP A 54 2.02 5.39 -4.30
C ASP A 54 1.62 5.19 -5.76
N VAL A 55 0.50 5.78 -6.16
CA VAL A 55 -0.08 5.63 -7.50
C VAL A 55 -0.34 6.98 -8.12
N TRP A 56 0.08 7.16 -9.36
CA TRP A 56 -0.30 8.31 -10.18
C TRP A 56 -0.97 7.85 -11.47
N VAL A 57 -2.04 8.51 -11.87
CA VAL A 57 -2.73 8.31 -13.14
C VAL A 57 -2.91 9.65 -13.84
N THR A 58 -2.95 9.63 -15.18
CA THR A 58 -3.12 10.83 -15.99
C THR A 58 -4.41 11.57 -15.60
N ALA A 59 -4.36 12.91 -15.61
CA ALA A 59 -5.52 13.76 -15.37
C ALA A 59 -6.68 13.42 -16.33
N GLY A 60 -7.89 13.57 -15.86
CA GLY A 60 -9.11 13.28 -16.65
C GLY A 60 -10.19 12.59 -15.83
N THR A 61 -10.76 11.51 -16.35
CA THR A 61 -11.83 10.76 -15.68
C THR A 61 -11.32 10.03 -14.45
N ASP A 62 -12.12 9.98 -13.40
CA ASP A 62 -11.83 9.21 -12.21
C ASP A 62 -11.52 7.75 -12.53
N ARG A 63 -10.55 7.19 -11.83
CA ARG A 63 -10.05 5.82 -12.01
C ARG A 63 -10.17 5.02 -10.73
N LEU A 64 -10.31 3.73 -10.91
CA LEU A 64 -10.24 2.74 -9.83
C LEU A 64 -9.15 1.72 -10.19
N LEU A 65 -8.22 1.53 -9.28
CA LEU A 65 -7.27 0.42 -9.32
C LEU A 65 -7.75 -0.66 -8.37
N LYS A 66 -7.67 -1.92 -8.78
CA LYS A 66 -7.84 -3.04 -7.86
C LYS A 66 -6.48 -3.66 -7.57
N VAL A 67 -6.21 -3.90 -6.30
CA VAL A 67 -4.91 -4.36 -5.83
C VAL A 67 -5.08 -5.60 -4.96
N THR A 68 -4.21 -6.57 -5.13
CA THR A 68 -4.09 -7.72 -4.24
C THR A 68 -2.66 -8.22 -4.15
N PRO A 69 -2.14 -8.53 -2.95
CA PRO A 69 -1.06 -9.50 -2.85
C PRO A 69 -1.57 -10.89 -3.22
N VAL A 70 -0.71 -11.75 -3.72
CA VAL A 70 -1.03 -13.15 -4.02
C VAL A 70 -0.25 -14.04 -3.07
N ASN A 71 -0.98 -14.79 -2.26
CA ASN A 71 -0.46 -15.70 -1.25
C ASN A 71 -0.65 -17.15 -1.72
N THR A 72 0.42 -17.80 -2.13
CA THR A 72 0.36 -19.18 -2.62
C THR A 72 0.82 -20.17 -1.56
N GLY A 73 -0.07 -21.09 -1.21
CA GLY A 73 0.20 -22.16 -0.24
C GLY A 73 -0.08 -21.79 1.21
N GLY A 74 -0.63 -20.57 1.47
CA GLY A 74 -1.20 -20.19 2.76
C GLY A 74 -2.56 -20.83 3.02
N THR A 75 -3.07 -20.65 4.23
CA THR A 75 -4.46 -20.98 4.56
C THR A 75 -5.37 -19.84 4.12
N GLY A 76 -6.52 -20.17 3.51
CA GLY A 76 -7.48 -19.16 3.06
C GLY A 76 -7.44 -18.91 1.56
N THR A 77 -7.96 -17.76 1.15
CA THR A 77 -8.01 -17.34 -0.25
C THR A 77 -6.64 -16.88 -0.73
N ASN A 78 -6.28 -17.23 -1.97
CA ASN A 78 -4.97 -16.86 -2.54
C ASN A 78 -4.86 -15.37 -2.86
N ASP A 79 -5.96 -14.72 -3.23
CA ASP A 79 -6.01 -13.30 -3.56
C ASP A 79 -7.38 -12.70 -3.24
N ILE A 80 -7.39 -11.45 -2.85
CA ILE A 80 -8.60 -10.65 -2.64
C ILE A 80 -8.34 -9.26 -3.21
N LEU A 81 -9.02 -8.93 -4.30
CA LEU A 81 -8.90 -7.63 -4.96
C LEU A 81 -9.59 -6.54 -4.15
N VAL A 82 -8.82 -5.56 -3.69
CA VAL A 82 -9.31 -4.39 -2.96
C VAL A 82 -9.37 -3.19 -3.90
N ASN A 83 -10.46 -2.46 -3.84
CA ASN A 83 -10.68 -1.26 -4.65
C ASN A 83 -9.88 -0.08 -4.06
N VAL A 84 -9.11 0.58 -4.92
CA VAL A 84 -8.35 1.80 -4.60
C VAL A 84 -8.83 2.91 -5.53
N PRO A 85 -9.74 3.77 -5.09
CA PRO A 85 -10.14 4.96 -5.85
C PRO A 85 -8.96 5.92 -6.00
N LEU A 86 -8.78 6.46 -7.20
CA LEU A 86 -7.66 7.34 -7.53
C LEU A 86 -8.15 8.73 -7.93
N THR A 87 -7.47 9.75 -7.42
CA THR A 87 -7.60 11.13 -7.91
C THR A 87 -6.66 11.34 -9.08
N PRO A 88 -7.17 11.53 -10.30
CA PRO A 88 -6.34 11.70 -11.49
C PRO A 88 -5.49 12.97 -11.43
N GLY A 89 -4.30 12.93 -12.04
CA GLY A 89 -3.40 14.07 -12.13
C GLY A 89 -2.63 14.39 -10.85
N SER A 90 -2.68 13.51 -9.86
CA SER A 90 -1.93 13.65 -8.61
C SER A 90 -1.41 12.29 -8.12
N TRP A 91 -0.38 12.32 -7.29
CA TRP A 91 0.03 11.14 -6.55
C TRP A 91 -0.99 10.81 -5.47
N ASN A 92 -1.41 9.55 -5.45
CA ASN A 92 -2.27 8.98 -4.42
C ASN A 92 -1.41 8.07 -3.55
N SER A 93 -1.17 8.50 -2.33
CA SER A 93 -0.40 7.73 -1.33
C SER A 93 -1.37 6.95 -0.47
N VAL A 94 -1.37 5.62 -0.62
CA VAL A 94 -2.44 4.78 -0.09
C VAL A 94 -1.88 3.69 0.81
N ASN A 95 -2.39 3.62 2.04
CA ASN A 95 -2.23 2.47 2.93
C ASN A 95 -3.49 1.62 2.86
N ILE A 96 -3.39 0.41 2.33
CA ILE A 96 -4.49 -0.55 2.28
C ILE A 96 -4.37 -1.46 3.50
N PRO A 97 -5.28 -1.36 4.48
CA PRO A 97 -5.21 -2.18 5.69
C PRO A 97 -5.28 -3.68 5.37
N LYS A 98 -4.55 -4.49 6.11
CA LYS A 98 -4.60 -5.94 6.00
C LYS A 98 -6.01 -6.50 6.20
N SER A 99 -6.83 -5.85 7.01
CA SER A 99 -8.23 -6.21 7.23
C SER A 99 -9.10 -6.15 5.97
N ASP A 100 -8.72 -5.35 4.98
CA ASP A 100 -9.47 -5.23 3.72
C ASP A 100 -9.27 -6.46 2.82
N PHE A 101 -8.23 -7.25 3.09
CA PHE A 101 -7.96 -8.54 2.48
C PHE A 101 -8.47 -9.70 3.35
N ALA A 102 -9.62 -9.53 3.98
CA ALA A 102 -10.18 -10.49 4.92
C ALA A 102 -10.39 -11.87 4.28
N GLY A 103 -9.86 -12.90 4.89
CA GLY A 103 -9.93 -14.28 4.40
C GLY A 103 -8.65 -14.77 3.72
N MET A 104 -7.64 -13.91 3.51
CA MET A 104 -6.31 -14.34 3.11
C MET A 104 -5.29 -14.10 4.22
N THR A 105 -4.24 -14.90 4.22
CA THR A 105 -3.05 -14.71 5.07
C THR A 105 -1.94 -14.03 4.26
N TRP A 106 -0.92 -13.49 4.93
CA TRP A 106 0.22 -12.83 4.28
C TRP A 106 1.54 -13.54 4.58
N ASP A 107 1.48 -14.82 4.85
CA ASP A 107 2.64 -15.65 5.25
C ASP A 107 3.48 -16.16 4.09
N ASN A 108 2.95 -16.10 2.86
CA ASN A 108 3.62 -16.67 1.69
C ASN A 108 3.33 -15.84 0.41
N ILE A 109 3.54 -14.54 0.49
CA ILE A 109 3.32 -13.61 -0.63
C ILE A 109 4.40 -13.84 -1.69
N ILE A 110 3.97 -14.08 -2.92
CA ILE A 110 4.84 -14.30 -4.08
C ILE A 110 4.65 -13.28 -5.19
N GLN A 111 3.52 -12.59 -5.20
CA GLN A 111 3.17 -11.63 -6.25
C GLN A 111 2.34 -10.50 -5.67
N LEU A 112 2.35 -9.36 -6.39
CA LEU A 112 1.36 -8.29 -6.28
C LEU A 112 0.65 -8.17 -7.62
N LYS A 113 -0.67 -8.19 -7.61
CA LYS A 113 -1.50 -7.99 -8.79
C LYS A 113 -2.18 -6.63 -8.73
N PHE A 114 -2.13 -5.94 -9.86
CA PHE A 114 -2.84 -4.70 -10.13
C PHE A 114 -3.82 -4.95 -11.26
N ASP A 115 -5.06 -4.54 -11.09
CA ASP A 115 -6.11 -4.71 -12.09
C ASP A 115 -6.73 -3.35 -12.39
N GLY A 116 -6.67 -2.94 -13.64
CA GLY A 116 -7.13 -1.64 -14.14
C GLY A 116 -8.38 -1.79 -15.01
N GLN A 117 -8.58 -0.86 -15.92
CA GLN A 117 -9.76 -0.76 -16.79
C GLN A 117 -11.09 -0.55 -16.04
N PHE A 118 -11.04 0.22 -14.96
CA PHE A 118 -12.22 0.58 -14.20
C PHE A 118 -12.40 2.09 -14.15
N ASN A 119 -13.64 2.56 -14.31
CA ASN A 119 -14.06 3.90 -13.96
C ASN A 119 -14.06 4.07 -12.44
N GLY A 120 -14.11 5.31 -11.95
CA GLY A 120 -14.14 5.60 -10.52
C GLY A 120 -15.30 4.96 -9.77
N ASP A 121 -16.42 4.65 -10.44
CA ASP A 121 -17.56 3.91 -9.88
C ASP A 121 -17.39 2.38 -9.91
N GLY A 122 -16.26 1.89 -10.43
CA GLY A 122 -15.94 0.47 -10.53
C GLY A 122 -16.51 -0.25 -11.76
N SER A 123 -17.20 0.46 -12.65
CA SER A 123 -17.65 -0.11 -13.92
C SER A 123 -16.47 -0.33 -14.87
N ALA A 124 -16.57 -1.35 -15.73
CA ALA A 124 -15.52 -1.67 -16.67
C ALA A 124 -15.31 -0.58 -17.74
N GLN A 125 -14.06 -0.36 -18.15
CA GLN A 125 -13.70 0.48 -19.27
C GLN A 125 -13.28 -0.38 -20.47
N ALA A 126 -13.53 0.15 -21.68
CA ALA A 126 -13.11 -0.50 -22.93
C ALA A 126 -11.60 -0.37 -23.20
N ALA A 127 -10.96 0.67 -22.66
CA ALA A 127 -9.54 0.96 -22.87
C ALA A 127 -8.77 0.99 -21.54
N GLY A 128 -7.52 0.54 -21.57
CA GLY A 128 -6.59 0.72 -20.47
C GLY A 128 -6.18 2.18 -20.31
N PHE A 129 -5.48 2.46 -19.23
CA PHE A 129 -4.85 3.75 -18.95
C PHE A 129 -3.42 3.53 -18.47
N ASP A 130 -2.64 4.60 -18.45
CA ASP A 130 -1.29 4.53 -17.92
C ASP A 130 -1.32 4.73 -16.40
N VAL A 131 -0.62 3.85 -15.67
CA VAL A 131 -0.44 3.94 -14.24
C VAL A 131 1.04 3.99 -13.90
N TYR A 132 1.39 4.87 -12.97
CA TYR A 132 2.73 5.03 -12.43
C TYR A 132 2.70 4.60 -10.97
N LEU A 133 3.62 3.73 -10.59
CA LEU A 133 3.68 3.12 -9.27
C LEU A 133 5.04 3.36 -8.64
N ASP A 134 5.03 3.67 -7.35
CA ASP A 134 6.23 3.83 -6.53
C ASP A 134 5.96 3.42 -5.08
N ASN A 135 7.01 3.35 -4.27
CA ASN A 135 6.94 3.11 -2.84
C ASN A 135 6.03 1.95 -2.44
N ILE A 136 6.17 0.79 -3.12
CA ILE A 136 5.35 -0.39 -2.84
C ILE A 136 6.00 -1.19 -1.72
N TYR A 137 5.34 -1.28 -0.55
CA TYR A 137 5.87 -2.03 0.59
C TYR A 137 4.78 -2.49 1.56
N PHE A 138 5.07 -3.52 2.34
CA PHE A 138 4.28 -3.88 3.50
C PHE A 138 4.79 -3.15 4.73
N GLY A 139 3.91 -2.52 5.50
CA GLY A 139 4.26 -1.71 6.65
C GLY A 139 3.52 -2.10 7.92
N LYS A 140 4.04 -1.61 9.04
CA LYS A 140 3.40 -1.68 10.36
C LYS A 140 2.90 -0.31 10.75
N ASN A 141 1.74 -0.28 11.39
CA ASN A 141 1.31 0.93 12.08
C ASN A 141 2.32 1.25 13.20
N ALA A 142 2.56 2.53 13.42
CA ALA A 142 3.32 2.93 14.58
C ALA A 142 2.65 2.33 15.83
N ASN A 143 3.45 1.68 16.65
CA ASN A 143 2.94 1.17 17.93
C ASN A 143 2.61 2.37 18.81
N THR A 144 1.37 2.85 18.74
CA THR A 144 0.87 3.85 19.67
C THR A 144 0.63 3.15 20.99
N SER A 145 1.64 3.14 21.84
CA SER A 145 1.50 2.67 23.21
C SER A 145 0.32 3.40 23.85
N LEU A 146 -0.64 2.65 24.38
CA LEU A 146 -1.73 3.22 25.16
C LEU A 146 -1.26 3.78 26.52
N VAL A 147 0.00 3.59 26.83
CA VAL A 147 0.66 4.14 28.03
C VAL A 147 1.75 5.11 27.58
N PRO A 148 1.99 6.20 28.32
CA PRO A 148 3.09 7.10 28.03
C PRO A 148 4.43 6.36 28.00
N LEU A 149 5.26 6.61 26.98
CA LEU A 149 6.61 6.03 26.87
C LEU A 149 7.66 6.87 27.62
N THR A 150 7.28 8.05 28.07
CA THR A 150 8.14 8.95 28.83
C THR A 150 7.44 9.36 30.12
N VAL A 151 8.19 9.51 31.16
CA VAL A 151 7.69 10.09 32.42
C VAL A 151 7.34 11.56 32.20
N PRO A 152 6.30 12.08 32.89
CA PRO A 152 6.02 13.52 32.85
C PRO A 152 7.21 14.30 33.43
N PRO A 153 7.39 15.57 33.04
CA PRO A 153 8.42 16.40 33.65
C PRO A 153 8.21 16.49 35.16
N ALA A 154 9.31 16.55 35.89
CA ALA A 154 9.23 16.74 37.34
C ALA A 154 8.46 18.00 37.70
N PRO A 155 7.65 17.99 38.77
CA PRO A 155 6.95 19.17 39.23
C PRO A 155 7.93 20.30 39.58
N MET A 156 7.57 21.52 39.26
CA MET A 156 8.42 22.68 39.50
C MET A 156 8.20 23.34 40.89
N MET A 157 7.19 22.88 41.63
CA MET A 157 6.89 23.40 42.95
C MET A 157 7.69 22.67 44.01
N ALA A 158 8.05 23.36 45.09
CA ALA A 158 8.67 22.74 46.23
C ALA A 158 7.73 21.73 46.93
N ALA A 159 8.25 20.61 47.40
CA ALA A 159 7.45 19.58 48.06
C ALA A 159 6.67 20.09 49.28
N THR A 160 7.16 21.16 49.92
CA THR A 160 6.49 21.84 51.05
C THR A 160 5.24 22.61 50.63
N ASP A 161 5.09 22.92 49.36
CA ASP A 161 4.04 23.78 48.81
C ASP A 161 2.92 22.98 48.10
N VAL A 162 2.99 21.65 48.18
CA VAL A 162 2.02 20.77 47.54
C VAL A 162 1.51 19.69 48.48
N ILE A 163 0.28 19.25 48.22
CA ILE A 163 -0.25 18.01 48.80
C ILE A 163 -0.38 17.03 47.66
N SER A 164 0.56 16.06 47.60
CA SER A 164 0.53 15.04 46.55
C SER A 164 -0.58 14.02 46.83
N ILE A 165 -1.36 13.72 45.80
CA ILE A 165 -2.34 12.64 45.83
C ILE A 165 -1.73 11.38 45.21
N TYR A 166 -0.98 11.54 44.13
CA TYR A 166 -0.23 10.49 43.46
C TYR A 166 0.95 11.10 42.69
N SER A 167 2.15 10.82 43.15
CA SER A 167 3.41 11.19 42.48
C SER A 167 4.57 10.41 43.15
N ASP A 168 5.48 9.94 42.33
CA ASP A 168 6.76 9.37 42.79
C ASP A 168 7.86 10.43 42.95
N SER A 169 7.54 11.70 42.64
CA SER A 169 8.46 12.83 42.72
C SER A 169 8.37 13.62 44.03
N TYR A 170 7.43 13.30 44.93
CA TYR A 170 7.25 13.91 46.26
C TYR A 170 7.20 12.88 47.36
#